data_f2c4d559b0449eadceb55c9d9199bfef
#
_entry.id   f2c4d559b0449eadceb55c9d9199bfef
#
_cell.length_a   1.000
_cell.length_b   1.000
_cell.length_c   1.000
_cell.angle_alpha   90.00
_cell.angle_beta   90.00
_cell.angle_gamma   90.00
#
_symmetry.space_group_name_H-M   'P 1'
#
loop_
_entity.id
_entity.type
_entity.pdbx_description
1 polymer ?
#
loop_
_entity_poly.entity_id
_entity_poly.type
_entity_poly.pdbx_seq_one_letter_code
_entity_poly.pdbx_strand_id
1 'polypeptide(L)'
;LLGLYLRFTEFQPKTYCYELTKVGIRYTIEENVHENFYKFSRAGGKLAAFISVVAVIFLGPLALAGAGAGLLHARAMSNHKKRKEYERHIMPDSFRVRYLRERQQIAFNPRFEREMRSIGIWEYSSPLDVYIDESFLYKLFYYLKKDFNVIDIKDATDYIELKADFLD
;
A
#
# COMPACT_ATOMS: atom_id res chain seq x y z
N LEU A 1 -2.23 -3.05 -25.13
CA LEU A 1 -0.90 -3.00 -24.52
C LEU A 1 -0.84 -2.07 -23.31
N LEU A 2 -1.30 -0.80 -23.43
CA LEU A 2 -1.30 0.17 -22.33
C LEU A 2 -2.10 -0.32 -21.10
N GLY A 3 -3.29 -0.90 -21.30
CA GLY A 3 -4.11 -1.42 -20.20
C GLY A 3 -3.46 -2.59 -19.46
N LEU A 4 -2.75 -3.46 -20.15
CA LEU A 4 -1.96 -4.53 -19.53
C LEU A 4 -0.77 -3.95 -18.74
N TYR A 5 -0.10 -2.97 -19.29
CA TYR A 5 1.00 -2.29 -18.61
C TYR A 5 0.53 -1.64 -17.32
N LEU A 6 -0.54 -0.85 -17.36
CA LEU A 6 -1.12 -0.22 -16.17
C LEU A 6 -1.58 -1.25 -15.12
N ARG A 7 -2.18 -2.36 -15.55
CA ARG A 7 -2.58 -3.44 -14.64
C ARG A 7 -1.40 -4.03 -13.88
N PHE A 8 -0.25 -4.16 -14.51
CA PHE A 8 0.94 -4.76 -13.90
C PHE A 8 1.88 -3.76 -13.22
N THR A 9 1.67 -2.48 -13.38
CA THR A 9 2.50 -1.44 -12.73
C THR A 9 1.75 -0.70 -11.63
N GLU A 10 0.48 -0.36 -11.84
CA GLU A 10 -0.31 0.45 -10.90
C GLU A 10 -1.34 -0.37 -10.12
N PHE A 11 -1.98 -1.34 -10.79
CA PHE A 11 -3.08 -2.12 -10.21
C PHE A 11 -2.69 -3.57 -9.91
N GLN A 12 -1.46 -3.79 -9.51
CA GLN A 12 -1.00 -5.13 -9.19
C GLN A 12 -1.58 -5.61 -7.85
N PRO A 13 -1.94 -6.92 -7.75
CA PRO A 13 -2.38 -7.49 -6.50
C PRO A 13 -1.25 -7.43 -5.47
N LYS A 14 -1.60 -7.03 -4.25
CA LYS A 14 -0.67 -6.94 -3.12
C LYS A 14 -1.05 -7.94 -2.06
N THR A 15 -0.06 -8.55 -1.43
CA THR A 15 -0.23 -9.40 -0.26
C THR A 15 0.18 -8.61 0.97
N TYR A 16 -0.71 -8.57 1.96
CA TYR A 16 -0.50 -7.90 3.23
C TYR A 16 -0.28 -8.95 4.31
N CYS A 17 0.81 -8.82 5.05
CA CYS A 17 1.08 -9.64 6.22
C CYS A 17 1.12 -8.75 7.45
N TYR A 18 0.18 -8.93 8.37
CA TYR A 18 0.04 -8.12 9.58
C TYR A 18 0.59 -8.84 10.80
N GLU A 19 1.27 -8.11 11.66
CA GLU A 19 1.79 -8.56 12.94
C GLU A 19 1.31 -7.60 14.04
N LEU A 20 0.47 -8.09 14.95
CA LEU A 20 0.06 -7.34 16.13
C LEU A 20 1.19 -7.34 17.16
N THR A 21 1.62 -6.17 17.59
CA THR A 21 2.66 -5.97 18.61
C THR A 21 2.06 -5.23 19.81
N LYS A 22 2.76 -5.15 20.93
CA LYS A 22 2.31 -4.42 22.12
C LYS A 22 2.08 -2.93 21.94
N VAL A 23 2.65 -2.32 20.91
CA VAL A 23 2.57 -0.88 20.62
C VAL A 23 1.76 -0.55 19.37
N GLY A 24 1.34 -1.56 18.62
CA GLY A 24 0.59 -1.34 17.38
C GLY A 24 0.73 -2.47 16.39
N ILE A 25 0.45 -2.18 15.14
CA ILE A 25 0.50 -3.15 14.04
C ILE A 25 1.68 -2.85 13.14
N ARG A 26 2.49 -3.87 12.90
CA ARG A 26 3.44 -3.87 11.77
C ARG A 26 2.82 -4.60 10.61
N TYR A 27 3.10 -4.14 9.42
CA TYR A 27 2.68 -4.88 8.25
C TYR A 27 3.70 -4.80 7.13
N THR A 28 3.69 -5.84 6.34
CA THR A 28 4.50 -5.95 5.14
C THR A 28 3.59 -5.99 3.94
N ILE A 29 3.88 -5.14 2.97
CA ILE A 29 3.17 -5.10 1.69
C ILE A 29 4.09 -5.71 0.65
N GLU A 30 3.65 -6.76 0.00
CA GLU A 30 4.42 -7.46 -1.02
C GLU A 30 3.64 -7.54 -2.32
N GLU A 31 4.26 -7.14 -3.43
CA GLU A 31 3.66 -7.23 -4.75
C GLU A 31 3.51 -8.70 -5.16
N ASN A 32 2.27 -9.11 -5.48
CA ASN A 32 1.96 -10.49 -5.88
C ASN A 32 2.01 -10.64 -7.41
N VAL A 33 3.15 -10.31 -7.99
CA VAL A 33 3.41 -10.43 -9.43
C VAL A 33 4.47 -11.51 -9.65
N HIS A 34 4.27 -12.33 -10.68
CA HIS A 34 5.18 -13.41 -10.99
C HIS A 34 6.57 -12.87 -11.39
N GLU A 35 7.64 -13.48 -10.92
CA GLU A 35 9.02 -13.01 -11.15
C GLU A 35 9.38 -12.90 -12.64
N ASN A 36 8.79 -13.73 -13.51
CA ASN A 36 9.01 -13.66 -14.95
C ASN A 36 8.59 -12.32 -15.55
N PHE A 37 7.60 -11.62 -14.96
CA PHE A 37 7.23 -10.28 -15.40
C PHE A 37 8.38 -9.29 -15.17
N TYR A 38 9.03 -9.33 -14.04
CA TYR A 38 10.18 -8.48 -13.75
C TYR A 38 11.38 -8.82 -14.62
N LYS A 39 11.59 -10.11 -14.93
CA LYS A 39 12.63 -10.54 -15.88
C LYS A 39 12.36 -9.99 -17.28
N PHE A 40 11.11 -10.09 -17.74
CA PHE A 40 10.69 -9.56 -19.04
C PHE A 40 10.81 -8.04 -19.09
N SER A 41 10.35 -7.34 -18.06
CA SER A 41 10.47 -5.88 -17.96
C SER A 41 11.94 -5.44 -18.03
N ARG A 42 12.83 -6.09 -17.28
CA ARG A 42 14.28 -5.80 -17.32
C ARG A 42 14.92 -6.06 -18.69
N ALA A 43 14.54 -7.15 -19.35
CA ALA A 43 15.02 -7.45 -20.69
C ALA A 43 14.52 -6.39 -21.70
N GLY A 44 13.24 -6.03 -21.64
CA GLY A 44 12.66 -4.96 -22.47
C GLY A 44 13.33 -3.60 -22.25
N GLY A 45 13.65 -3.25 -21.00
CA GLY A 45 14.38 -2.03 -20.68
C GLY A 45 15.78 -2.00 -21.29
N LYS A 46 16.52 -3.12 -21.24
CA LYS A 46 17.85 -3.23 -21.88
C LYS A 46 17.77 -3.09 -23.39
N LEU A 47 16.78 -3.74 -24.01
CA LEU A 47 16.54 -3.64 -25.45
C LEU A 47 16.17 -2.21 -25.87
N ALA A 48 15.29 -1.55 -25.13
CA ALA A 48 14.92 -0.16 -25.36
C ALA A 48 16.13 0.79 -25.23
N ALA A 49 16.99 0.58 -24.26
CA ALA A 49 18.24 1.34 -24.12
C ALA A 49 19.16 1.16 -25.33
N PHE A 50 19.32 -0.08 -25.79
CA PHE A 50 20.13 -0.38 -26.96
C PHE A 50 19.58 0.30 -28.22
N ILE A 51 18.28 0.19 -28.48
CA ILE A 51 17.62 0.84 -29.62
C ILE A 51 17.79 2.37 -29.54
N SER A 52 17.67 2.97 -28.35
CA SER A 52 17.85 4.41 -28.17
C SER A 52 19.26 4.86 -28.52
N VAL A 53 20.28 4.11 -28.13
CA VAL A 53 21.69 4.41 -28.49
C VAL A 53 21.91 4.30 -30.00
N VAL A 54 21.39 3.23 -30.62
CA VAL A 54 21.49 3.04 -32.10
C VAL A 54 20.79 4.19 -32.79
N ALA A 55 19.61 4.62 -32.36
CA ALA A 55 18.89 5.74 -32.95
C ALA A 55 19.70 7.04 -32.93
N VAL A 56 20.40 7.32 -31.84
CA VAL A 56 21.27 8.52 -31.74
C VAL A 56 22.43 8.44 -32.77
N ILE A 57 23.02 7.29 -32.94
CA ILE A 57 24.13 7.11 -33.88
C ILE A 57 23.67 7.36 -35.34
N PHE A 58 22.50 6.82 -35.72
CA PHE A 58 22.02 6.91 -37.11
C PHE A 58 21.26 8.19 -37.44
N LEU A 59 20.51 8.77 -36.47
CA LEU A 59 19.66 9.94 -36.68
C LEU A 59 20.30 11.24 -36.16
N GLY A 60 21.48 11.14 -35.54
CA GLY A 60 22.23 12.28 -35.05
C GLY A 60 21.63 13.00 -33.84
N PRO A 61 22.10 14.22 -33.53
CA PRO A 61 21.72 14.94 -32.30
C PRO A 61 20.22 15.22 -32.13
N LEU A 62 19.45 15.30 -33.20
CA LEU A 62 17.99 15.48 -33.16
C LEU A 62 17.28 14.32 -32.47
N ALA A 63 17.83 13.12 -32.54
CA ALA A 63 17.31 11.95 -31.83
C ALA A 63 17.51 12.01 -30.32
N LEU A 64 18.39 12.86 -29.81
CA LEU A 64 18.66 12.97 -28.36
C LEU A 64 17.44 13.39 -27.56
N ALA A 65 16.57 14.25 -28.11
CA ALA A 65 15.35 14.68 -27.42
C ALA A 65 14.41 13.50 -27.15
N GLY A 66 14.19 12.64 -28.14
CA GLY A 66 13.37 11.42 -27.99
C GLY A 66 14.10 10.28 -27.26
N ALA A 67 15.39 10.09 -27.58
CA ALA A 67 16.21 9.06 -26.98
C ALA A 67 16.45 9.29 -25.49
N GLY A 68 16.53 10.55 -25.01
CA GLY A 68 16.67 10.88 -23.60
C GLY A 68 15.51 10.36 -22.75
N ALA A 69 14.27 10.58 -23.20
CA ALA A 69 13.09 10.02 -22.55
C ALA A 69 13.07 8.48 -22.61
N GLY A 70 13.45 7.91 -23.77
CA GLY A 70 13.59 6.46 -23.95
C GLY A 70 14.62 5.83 -23.00
N LEU A 71 15.77 6.47 -22.79
CA LEU A 71 16.80 5.99 -21.88
C LEU A 71 16.38 6.07 -20.42
N LEU A 72 15.68 7.14 -20.01
CA LEU A 72 15.12 7.23 -18.65
C LEU A 72 14.10 6.13 -18.38
N HIS A 73 13.20 5.90 -19.32
CA HIS A 73 12.22 4.81 -19.23
C HIS A 73 12.89 3.43 -19.21
N ALA A 74 13.87 3.21 -20.08
CA ALA A 74 14.66 1.99 -20.14
C ALA A 74 15.40 1.72 -18.82
N ARG A 75 15.95 2.78 -18.17
CA ARG A 75 16.57 2.67 -16.85
C ARG A 75 15.57 2.27 -15.77
N ALA A 76 14.38 2.87 -15.75
CA ALA A 76 13.32 2.52 -14.80
C ALA A 76 12.92 1.05 -14.97
N MET A 77 12.68 0.58 -16.20
CA MET A 77 12.34 -0.81 -16.49
C MET A 77 13.48 -1.78 -16.16
N SER A 78 14.75 -1.42 -16.44
CA SER A 78 15.91 -2.27 -16.15
C SER A 78 16.13 -2.49 -14.67
N ASN A 79 15.68 -1.55 -13.84
CA ASN A 79 15.78 -1.63 -12.38
C ASN A 79 14.49 -2.14 -11.71
N HIS A 80 13.50 -2.53 -12.49
CA HIS A 80 12.23 -3.00 -11.96
C HIS A 80 12.41 -4.28 -11.13
N LYS A 81 12.06 -4.18 -9.86
CA LYS A 81 12.18 -5.27 -8.88
C LYS A 81 10.87 -5.38 -8.10
N LYS A 82 10.58 -6.59 -7.62
CA LYS A 82 9.51 -6.81 -6.67
C LYS A 82 9.73 -5.91 -5.45
N ARG A 83 8.74 -5.09 -5.12
CA ARG A 83 8.78 -4.24 -3.93
C ARG A 83 8.30 -5.03 -2.72
N LYS A 84 8.97 -4.80 -1.61
CA LYS A 84 8.55 -5.23 -0.30
C LYS A 84 8.67 -4.03 0.62
N GLU A 85 7.54 -3.54 1.07
CA GLU A 85 7.44 -2.37 1.93
C GLU A 85 7.15 -2.83 3.36
N TYR A 86 7.80 -2.20 4.32
CA TYR A 86 7.60 -2.46 5.74
C TYR A 86 7.03 -1.21 6.37
N GLU A 87 5.87 -1.34 6.95
CA GLU A 87 5.22 -0.22 7.61
C GLU A 87 4.89 -0.57 9.05
N ARG A 88 4.78 0.47 9.88
CA ARG A 88 4.39 0.37 11.27
C ARG A 88 3.34 1.42 11.57
N HIS A 89 2.24 0.97 12.09
CA HIS A 89 1.20 1.81 12.64
C HIS A 89 1.21 1.71 14.16
N ILE A 90 1.47 2.84 14.84
CA ILE A 90 1.42 2.92 16.29
C ILE A 90 -0.04 3.15 16.68
N MET A 91 -0.57 2.30 17.56
CA MET A 91 -1.93 2.47 18.05
C MET A 91 -2.00 3.69 18.97
N PRO A 92 -3.04 4.51 18.86
CA PRO A 92 -3.31 5.58 19.78
C PRO A 92 -3.67 5.02 21.18
N ASP A 93 -3.63 5.88 22.21
CA ASP A 93 -3.95 5.51 23.59
C ASP A 93 -5.36 4.93 23.74
N SER A 94 -6.30 5.39 22.90
CA SER A 94 -7.65 4.84 22.84
C SER A 94 -8.20 4.90 21.41
N PHE A 95 -8.92 3.87 21.01
CA PHE A 95 -9.50 3.77 19.67
C PHE A 95 -10.77 2.94 19.65
N ARG A 96 -11.54 3.11 18.59
CA ARG A 96 -12.72 2.31 18.28
C ARG A 96 -12.41 1.36 17.13
N VAL A 97 -12.99 0.18 17.17
CA VAL A 97 -12.84 -0.82 16.10
C VAL A 97 -14.17 -0.99 15.40
N ARG A 98 -14.15 -0.89 14.07
CA ARG A 98 -15.29 -1.16 13.20
C ARG A 98 -14.92 -2.29 12.27
N TYR A 99 -15.85 -3.22 12.07
CA TYR A 99 -15.65 -4.38 11.21
C TYR A 99 -16.73 -4.44 10.13
N LEU A 100 -16.31 -4.37 8.87
CA LEU A 100 -17.17 -4.53 7.70
C LEU A 100 -17.06 -5.98 7.19
N ARG A 101 -18.04 -6.79 7.54
CA ARG A 101 -18.04 -8.24 7.29
C ARG A 101 -17.95 -8.58 5.81
N GLU A 102 -18.70 -7.88 4.96
CA GLU A 102 -18.72 -8.14 3.51
C GLU A 102 -17.36 -8.00 2.83
N ARG A 103 -16.50 -7.14 3.36
CA ARG A 103 -15.16 -6.87 2.82
C ARG A 103 -14.05 -7.49 3.67
N GLN A 104 -14.40 -8.16 4.77
CA GLN A 104 -13.43 -8.68 5.75
C GLN A 104 -12.43 -7.60 6.19
N GLN A 105 -12.92 -6.36 6.33
CA GLN A 105 -12.12 -5.17 6.59
C GLN A 105 -12.39 -4.65 7.99
N ILE A 106 -11.32 -4.36 8.73
CA ILE A 106 -11.36 -3.74 10.05
C ILE A 106 -10.74 -2.36 9.94
N ALA A 107 -11.41 -1.36 10.51
CA ALA A 107 -10.86 -0.03 10.71
C ALA A 107 -10.59 0.20 12.20
N PHE A 108 -9.42 0.75 12.48
CA PHE A 108 -9.01 1.24 13.79
C PHE A 108 -9.14 2.75 13.78
N ASN A 109 -10.22 3.25 14.38
CA ASN A 109 -10.54 4.67 14.37
C ASN A 109 -10.06 5.30 15.69
N PRO A 110 -8.99 6.12 15.68
CA PRO A 110 -8.53 6.81 16.87
C PRO A 110 -9.60 7.80 17.35
N ARG A 111 -9.66 8.01 18.65
CA ARG A 111 -10.49 9.09 19.21
C ARG A 111 -9.78 10.42 18.94
N PHE A 112 -10.37 11.23 18.06
CA PHE A 112 -9.92 12.59 17.86
C PHE A 112 -10.55 13.53 18.88
N GLU A 113 -9.72 14.21 19.63
CA GLU A 113 -10.12 15.46 20.24
C GLU A 113 -9.93 16.58 19.22
N ARG A 114 -10.93 17.45 19.06
CA ARG A 114 -10.91 18.56 18.07
C ARG A 114 -9.65 19.42 18.19
N GLU A 115 -9.10 19.53 19.37
CA GLU A 115 -7.88 20.28 19.68
C GLU A 115 -6.62 19.66 19.04
N MET A 116 -6.56 18.36 18.87
CA MET A 116 -5.43 17.69 18.20
C MET A 116 -5.36 17.95 16.69
N ARG A 117 -6.48 18.24 16.04
CA ARG A 117 -6.52 18.63 14.63
C ARG A 117 -5.77 19.94 14.38
N SER A 118 -5.76 20.86 15.34
CA SER A 118 -5.11 22.17 15.21
C SER A 118 -3.58 22.12 15.30
N ILE A 119 -3.00 21.06 15.88
CA ILE A 119 -1.56 20.94 16.14
C ILE A 119 -0.81 20.11 15.07
N GLY A 120 -1.49 19.66 14.02
CA GLY A 120 -0.84 18.94 12.90
C GLY A 120 -0.35 17.53 13.25
N ILE A 121 -0.80 16.91 14.36
CA ILE A 121 -0.44 15.53 14.76
C ILE A 121 -1.22 14.48 13.94
N TRP A 122 -1.35 14.70 12.65
CA TRP A 122 -2.05 13.79 11.75
C TRP A 122 -1.33 12.45 11.54
N GLU A 123 -0.01 12.43 11.70
CA GLU A 123 0.81 11.25 11.46
C GLU A 123 0.58 10.11 12.47
N TYR A 124 0.15 10.46 13.69
CA TYR A 124 -0.05 9.47 14.76
C TYR A 124 -1.49 8.95 14.87
N SER A 125 -2.41 9.50 14.11
CA SER A 125 -3.84 9.25 14.29
C SER A 125 -4.58 8.92 12.99
N SER A 126 -3.89 8.55 11.94
CA SER A 126 -4.55 8.08 10.71
C SER A 126 -5.24 6.73 10.95
N PRO A 127 -6.47 6.53 10.44
CA PRO A 127 -7.13 5.25 10.57
C PRO A 127 -6.33 4.18 9.83
N LEU A 128 -6.15 3.04 10.45
CA LEU A 128 -5.54 1.87 9.85
C LEU A 128 -6.64 0.90 9.39
N ASP A 129 -6.58 0.51 8.14
CA ASP A 129 -7.42 -0.54 7.59
C ASP A 129 -6.65 -1.85 7.51
N VAL A 130 -7.22 -2.88 8.06
CA VAL A 130 -6.65 -4.24 8.05
C VAL A 130 -7.67 -5.19 7.43
N TYR A 131 -7.21 -6.02 6.51
CA TYR A 131 -8.01 -7.11 5.97
C TYR A 131 -7.72 -8.39 6.75
N ILE A 132 -8.75 -9.07 7.23
CA ILE A 132 -8.59 -10.23 8.08
C ILE A 132 -9.59 -11.33 7.69
N ASP A 133 -9.10 -12.56 7.65
CA ASP A 133 -9.95 -13.73 7.51
C ASP A 133 -10.83 -13.89 8.77
N GLU A 134 -12.09 -14.27 8.57
CA GLU A 134 -13.08 -14.41 9.66
C GLU A 134 -12.63 -15.41 10.74
N SER A 135 -11.84 -16.41 10.37
CA SER A 135 -11.30 -17.41 11.29
C SER A 135 -10.38 -16.81 12.36
N PHE A 136 -9.73 -15.68 12.07
CA PHE A 136 -8.81 -14.99 13.01
C PHE A 136 -9.48 -13.84 13.75
N LEU A 137 -10.70 -13.44 13.37
CA LEU A 137 -11.37 -12.26 13.88
C LEU A 137 -11.52 -12.26 15.40
N TYR A 138 -12.05 -13.36 15.97
CA TYR A 138 -12.27 -13.47 17.40
C TYR A 138 -10.96 -13.46 18.19
N LYS A 139 -9.92 -14.08 17.65
CA LYS A 139 -8.59 -14.08 18.26
C LYS A 139 -8.01 -12.67 18.29
N LEU A 140 -8.16 -11.91 17.18
CA LEU A 140 -7.73 -10.51 17.12
C LEU A 140 -8.48 -9.68 18.15
N PHE A 141 -9.81 -9.76 18.21
CA PHE A 141 -10.62 -9.01 19.17
C PHE A 141 -10.29 -9.33 20.62
N TYR A 142 -9.98 -10.59 20.93
CA TYR A 142 -9.52 -10.96 22.26
C TYR A 142 -8.23 -10.23 22.65
N TYR A 143 -7.21 -10.23 21.78
CA TYR A 143 -5.94 -9.55 22.06
C TYR A 143 -6.09 -8.03 22.09
N LEU A 144 -6.90 -7.46 21.20
CA LEU A 144 -7.19 -6.03 21.21
C LEU A 144 -7.81 -5.58 22.55
N LYS A 145 -8.79 -6.34 23.06
CA LYS A 145 -9.41 -6.02 24.36
C LYS A 145 -8.48 -6.27 25.54
N LYS A 146 -7.55 -7.22 25.44
CA LYS A 146 -6.64 -7.59 26.50
C LYS A 146 -5.46 -6.64 26.63
N ASP A 147 -4.87 -6.26 25.52
CA ASP A 147 -3.56 -5.61 25.47
C ASP A 147 -3.64 -4.13 25.09
N PHE A 148 -4.82 -3.65 24.64
CA PHE A 148 -5.05 -2.28 24.19
C PHE A 148 -6.30 -1.67 24.83
N ASN A 149 -6.32 -0.35 24.91
CA ASN A 149 -7.46 0.41 25.43
C ASN A 149 -8.51 0.64 24.31
N VAL A 150 -9.21 -0.43 23.93
CA VAL A 150 -10.28 -0.38 22.94
C VAL A 150 -11.55 0.12 23.58
N ILE A 151 -12.10 1.23 23.08
CA ILE A 151 -13.34 1.83 23.59
C ILE A 151 -14.53 0.93 23.30
N ASP A 152 -14.70 0.55 22.04
CA ASP A 152 -15.73 -0.40 21.59
C ASP A 152 -15.33 -1.14 20.31
N ILE A 153 -16.01 -2.25 20.05
CA ILE A 153 -15.87 -3.03 18.83
C ILE A 153 -17.28 -3.27 18.30
N LYS A 154 -17.58 -2.80 17.09
CA LYS A 154 -18.88 -2.92 16.45
C LYS A 154 -18.76 -3.34 14.99
N ASP A 155 -19.78 -4.06 14.51
CA ASP A 155 -19.95 -4.31 13.08
C ASP A 155 -20.41 -3.02 12.39
N ALA A 156 -19.91 -2.78 11.20
CA ALA A 156 -20.32 -1.71 10.31
C ALA A 156 -21.15 -2.28 9.17
N THR A 157 -22.18 -1.58 8.74
CA THR A 157 -23.05 -2.00 7.65
C THR A 157 -22.51 -1.57 6.28
N ASP A 158 -21.77 -0.48 6.24
CA ASP A 158 -21.17 0.06 5.03
C ASP A 158 -19.79 0.72 5.29
N TYR A 159 -19.18 1.22 4.22
CA TYR A 159 -17.88 1.87 4.29
C TYR A 159 -17.92 3.23 5.02
N ILE A 160 -19.05 3.92 5.00
CA ILE A 160 -19.23 5.20 5.69
C ILE A 160 -19.22 4.95 7.19
N GLU A 161 -20.01 3.98 7.65
CA GLU A 161 -20.05 3.58 9.06
C GLU A 161 -18.70 3.01 9.53
N LEU A 162 -17.99 2.28 8.65
CA LEU A 162 -16.64 1.79 8.97
C LEU A 162 -15.68 2.91 9.36
N LYS A 163 -15.83 4.09 8.77
CA LYS A 163 -14.99 5.28 8.95
C LYS A 163 -15.65 6.41 9.75
N ALA A 164 -16.90 6.24 10.20
CA ALA A 164 -17.69 7.31 10.82
C ALA A 164 -16.95 7.96 11.99
N ASP A 165 -16.39 7.17 12.89
CA ASP A 165 -15.68 7.68 14.07
C ASP A 165 -14.41 8.47 13.75
N PHE A 166 -13.93 8.41 12.51
CA PHE A 166 -12.78 9.17 12.02
C PHE A 166 -13.19 10.45 11.30
N LEU A 167 -14.37 10.43 10.67
CA LEU A 167 -14.86 11.55 9.86
C LEU A 167 -15.60 12.62 10.68
N ASP A 168 -16.08 12.28 11.88
CA ASP A 168 -16.70 13.19 12.84
C ASP A 168 -15.62 14.00 13.60
#